data_c048dead50c6e1a412a0f78a6e2b1a8e
#
_entry.id   c048dead50c6e1a412a0f78a6e2b1a8e
#
_cell.length_a   1.000
_cell.length_b   1.000
_cell.length_c   1.000
_cell.angle_alpha   90.00
_cell.angle_beta   90.00
_cell.angle_gamma   90.00
#
_symmetry.space_group_name_H-M   'P 1'
#
loop_
_entity.id
_entity.type
_entity.pdbx_description
1 polymer ?
#
loop_
_entity_poly.entity_id
_entity_poly.type
_entity_poly.pdbx_seq_one_letter_code
_entity_poly.pdbx_strand_id
1 'polypeptide(L)'
;MNFNALLAHFFLETLMTSPRVDYQTNPSQYKHWKLSFDGAIATLAADFDENAGLRPGYKLKLNSYDLGVDIELNDAIQRIRFEHPEVRTVVVTSLKDKVFCSGANIFMLGVSSHAWKVNFCKFTNETRNGLEDSSSHSGLKFLAAVNGACAGGGYELALACDEIILVDDRSSAVSLPEVPLLGVLPGTGGLTRVTDKRHVRHDLADIFCTTTEGVRGQKAKDWRLVDDIAKPAVFAEKVKARALELAAQSDRPSQGKGVVFTPLQRVIEADRLVYTHVSVDIDRAKRTATFTVKAPTTPVPQDIAGIEAAGEHWYPLAMARDLEDAILSMRTNELDIGTWLIKTTGEASAVLEMDASLLAHQSHWLVRETLGLMRRTFSRIDVSSRSLFALIEEGSCFVGTFLELALACDRIYMLALPDSPELAPKLWVNELNFGFYPMVTEQSRLQRRFYDEQAALEPIRAQVARPLDAQQALELGLVTSAPDDIDWADEVRIAIEERVSMSPDALTGMEANLRFNGPENMFTRVFGRLTAWQNWIFQRPNAVGEKGALKVYGKGEKVAFDWNRV
;
A
#
# COMPACT_ATOMS: atom_id res chain seq x y z
N MET A 1 45.56 -2.75 6.75
CA MET A 1 44.13 -2.59 6.45
C MET A 1 43.34 -2.97 7.70
N ASN A 2 42.52 -2.05 8.22
CA ASN A 2 41.84 -2.25 9.50
C ASN A 2 40.67 -3.23 9.29
N PHE A 3 40.51 -4.23 10.15
CA PHE A 3 39.48 -5.29 10.08
C PHE A 3 38.06 -4.70 9.95
N ASN A 4 37.83 -3.54 10.57
CA ASN A 4 36.58 -2.80 10.45
C ASN A 4 36.36 -2.18 9.04
N ALA A 5 37.43 -1.84 8.32
CA ALA A 5 37.32 -1.34 6.94
C ALA A 5 37.08 -2.48 5.95
N LEU A 6 37.60 -3.69 6.23
CA LEU A 6 37.30 -4.88 5.42
C LEU A 6 35.86 -5.36 5.63
N LEU A 7 35.38 -5.34 6.86
CA LEU A 7 33.98 -5.63 7.18
C LEU A 7 33.03 -4.60 6.54
N ALA A 8 33.35 -3.31 6.60
CA ALA A 8 32.56 -2.25 5.96
C ALA A 8 32.57 -2.39 4.43
N HIS A 9 33.70 -2.76 3.83
CA HIS A 9 33.80 -2.99 2.37
C HIS A 9 33.02 -4.26 1.96
N PHE A 10 33.10 -5.33 2.73
CA PHE A 10 32.34 -6.56 2.49
C PHE A 10 30.83 -6.33 2.68
N PHE A 11 30.45 -5.52 3.68
CA PHE A 11 29.05 -5.10 3.88
C PHE A 11 28.57 -4.17 2.75
N LEU A 12 29.38 -3.25 2.26
CA LEU A 12 29.04 -2.40 1.11
C LEU A 12 28.89 -3.21 -0.18
N GLU A 13 29.81 -4.13 -0.47
CA GLU A 13 29.69 -5.00 -1.66
C GLU A 13 28.49 -5.93 -1.57
N THR A 14 28.17 -6.47 -0.38
CA THR A 14 27.00 -7.32 -0.18
C THR A 14 25.69 -6.52 -0.27
N LEU A 15 25.69 -5.23 0.08
CA LEU A 15 24.55 -4.31 -0.10
C LEU A 15 24.35 -3.93 -1.58
N MET A 16 25.44 -3.84 -2.36
CA MET A 16 25.37 -3.52 -3.79
C MET A 16 24.93 -4.70 -4.67
N THR A 17 24.90 -5.94 -4.12
CA THR A 17 24.49 -7.16 -4.83
C THR A 17 23.28 -7.86 -4.21
N SER A 18 22.51 -7.20 -3.36
CA SER A 18 21.27 -7.79 -2.84
C SER A 18 20.31 -8.03 -4.01
N PRO A 19 19.79 -9.25 -4.17
CA PRO A 19 18.86 -9.55 -5.26
C PRO A 19 17.65 -8.62 -5.17
N ARG A 20 17.16 -8.19 -6.33
CA ARG A 20 15.94 -7.39 -6.47
C ARG A 20 14.79 -8.12 -5.78
N VAL A 21 13.99 -7.40 -5.01
CA VAL A 21 12.75 -7.95 -4.43
C VAL A 21 11.74 -8.10 -5.54
N ASP A 22 11.24 -9.32 -5.69
CA ASP A 22 10.16 -9.66 -6.58
C ASP A 22 8.87 -9.87 -5.79
N TYR A 23 7.80 -9.17 -6.18
CA TYR A 23 6.47 -9.30 -5.55
C TYR A 23 5.61 -10.36 -6.25
N GLN A 24 6.08 -10.92 -7.36
CA GLN A 24 5.38 -12.01 -8.06
C GLN A 24 5.63 -13.34 -7.35
N THR A 25 4.56 -14.02 -7.02
CA THR A 25 4.57 -15.38 -6.47
C THR A 25 3.27 -16.11 -6.84
N ASN A 26 3.16 -17.38 -6.48
CA ASN A 26 1.94 -18.16 -6.64
C ASN A 26 1.91 -19.33 -5.63
N PRO A 27 0.75 -19.96 -5.37
CA PRO A 27 0.62 -21.01 -4.34
C PRO A 27 1.57 -22.19 -4.48
N SER A 28 2.01 -22.55 -5.69
CA SER A 28 2.97 -23.64 -5.89
C SER A 28 4.39 -23.28 -5.46
N GLN A 29 4.69 -22.00 -5.29
CA GLN A 29 6.00 -21.45 -4.88
C GLN A 29 6.04 -21.06 -3.40
N TYR A 30 4.89 -21.05 -2.71
CA TYR A 30 4.84 -20.65 -1.30
C TYR A 30 5.72 -21.54 -0.42
N LYS A 31 6.53 -20.92 0.41
CA LYS A 31 7.41 -21.53 1.39
C LYS A 31 6.87 -21.39 2.81
N HIS A 32 5.95 -20.43 3.00
CA HIS A 32 5.53 -19.97 4.32
C HIS A 32 4.04 -20.21 4.59
N TRP A 33 3.19 -19.96 3.61
CA TRP A 33 1.75 -20.12 3.78
C TRP A 33 1.21 -21.36 3.10
N LYS A 34 0.32 -22.06 3.78
CA LYS A 34 -0.45 -23.18 3.23
C LYS A 34 -1.89 -22.73 3.06
N LEU A 35 -2.36 -22.72 1.82
CA LEU A 35 -3.72 -22.33 1.46
C LEU A 35 -4.54 -23.58 1.15
N SER A 36 -5.71 -23.72 1.78
CA SER A 36 -6.66 -24.80 1.53
C SER A 36 -8.10 -24.29 1.60
N PHE A 37 -9.02 -25.04 0.99
CA PHE A 37 -10.42 -24.66 0.81
C PHE A 37 -11.35 -25.76 1.29
N ASP A 38 -12.42 -25.39 2.02
CA ASP A 38 -13.52 -26.26 2.44
C ASP A 38 -14.85 -25.49 2.24
N GLY A 39 -15.40 -25.57 1.04
CA GLY A 39 -16.60 -24.83 0.65
C GLY A 39 -16.43 -23.32 0.77
N ALA A 40 -17.23 -22.68 1.63
CA ALA A 40 -17.18 -21.24 1.84
C ALA A 40 -16.01 -20.76 2.74
N ILE A 41 -15.17 -21.67 3.20
CA ILE A 41 -14.06 -21.38 4.12
C ILE A 41 -12.73 -21.61 3.40
N ALA A 42 -11.86 -20.62 3.39
CA ALA A 42 -10.43 -20.80 3.11
C ALA A 42 -9.65 -20.85 4.42
N THR A 43 -8.58 -21.63 4.45
CA THR A 43 -7.63 -21.64 5.57
C THR A 43 -6.26 -21.20 5.09
N LEU A 44 -5.73 -20.14 5.70
CA LEU A 44 -4.35 -19.69 5.58
C LEU A 44 -3.60 -20.15 6.83
N ALA A 45 -2.81 -21.20 6.69
CA ALA A 45 -2.05 -21.78 7.78
C ALA A 45 -0.57 -21.40 7.68
N ALA A 46 -0.05 -20.75 8.71
CA ALA A 46 1.36 -20.38 8.83
C ALA A 46 2.21 -21.62 9.12
N ASP A 47 3.14 -21.95 8.22
CA ASP A 47 4.17 -22.98 8.36
C ASP A 47 5.46 -22.45 7.76
N PHE A 48 6.01 -21.40 8.38
CA PHE A 48 7.13 -20.68 7.80
C PHE A 48 8.38 -21.54 7.78
N ASP A 49 8.97 -21.69 6.57
CA ASP A 49 10.27 -22.35 6.41
C ASP A 49 11.34 -21.46 7.05
N GLU A 50 11.94 -21.96 8.11
CA GLU A 50 12.95 -21.24 8.89
C GLU A 50 14.19 -20.83 8.08
N ASN A 51 14.50 -21.56 7.01
CA ASN A 51 15.68 -21.34 6.18
C ASN A 51 15.38 -20.55 4.89
N ALA A 52 14.11 -20.23 4.63
CA ALA A 52 13.69 -19.52 3.42
C ALA A 52 13.49 -18.02 3.63
N GLY A 53 14.27 -17.40 4.50
CA GLY A 53 14.28 -15.93 4.63
C GLY A 53 14.62 -15.25 3.30
N LEU A 54 13.99 -14.11 3.03
CA LEU A 54 14.17 -13.37 1.77
C LEU A 54 15.61 -12.89 1.54
N ARG A 55 16.38 -12.72 2.62
CA ARG A 55 17.80 -12.35 2.60
C ARG A 55 18.62 -13.29 3.50
N PRO A 56 19.92 -13.46 3.24
CA PRO A 56 20.79 -14.23 4.12
C PRO A 56 20.99 -13.54 5.48
N GLY A 57 21.46 -14.29 6.47
CA GLY A 57 21.90 -13.78 7.77
C GLY A 57 20.90 -13.93 8.91
N TYR A 58 19.70 -14.47 8.67
CA TYR A 58 18.72 -14.77 9.71
C TYR A 58 17.89 -16.03 9.38
N LYS A 59 17.16 -16.53 10.38
CA LYS A 59 16.23 -17.66 10.24
C LYS A 59 14.85 -17.27 10.78
N LEU A 60 13.80 -17.74 10.14
CA LEU A 60 12.40 -17.45 10.50
C LEU A 60 11.87 -18.42 11.58
N LYS A 61 12.55 -18.48 12.73
CA LYS A 61 12.16 -19.37 13.83
C LYS A 61 10.80 -18.95 14.43
N LEU A 62 10.06 -19.93 14.94
CA LEU A 62 8.78 -19.71 15.64
C LEU A 62 7.76 -18.91 14.80
N ASN A 63 7.70 -19.17 13.51
CA ASN A 63 6.91 -18.37 12.58
C ASN A 63 7.17 -16.87 12.71
N SER A 64 8.42 -16.45 12.97
CA SER A 64 8.80 -15.05 12.78
C SER A 64 8.86 -14.76 11.29
N TYR A 65 8.53 -13.55 10.89
CA TYR A 65 8.35 -13.22 9.48
C TYR A 65 9.25 -12.08 8.99
N ASP A 66 9.52 -12.11 7.70
CA ASP A 66 10.12 -11.05 6.90
C ASP A 66 9.19 -10.63 5.77
N LEU A 67 9.70 -9.79 4.86
CA LEU A 67 8.92 -9.32 3.71
C LEU A 67 8.43 -10.46 2.79
N GLY A 68 9.18 -11.56 2.66
CA GLY A 68 8.81 -12.71 1.84
C GLY A 68 7.51 -13.38 2.31
N VAL A 69 7.34 -13.48 3.63
CA VAL A 69 6.11 -14.02 4.24
C VAL A 69 4.90 -13.14 3.92
N ASP A 70 5.05 -11.82 3.97
CA ASP A 70 3.97 -10.88 3.65
C ASP A 70 3.67 -10.81 2.14
N ILE A 71 4.67 -11.04 1.27
CA ILE A 71 4.45 -11.16 -0.18
C ILE A 71 3.53 -12.35 -0.48
N GLU A 72 3.80 -13.52 0.09
CA GLU A 72 2.94 -14.69 -0.05
C GLU A 72 1.53 -14.46 0.53
N LEU A 73 1.44 -13.81 1.70
CA LEU A 73 0.15 -13.49 2.32
C LEU A 73 -0.68 -12.54 1.45
N ASN A 74 -0.06 -11.49 0.90
CA ASN A 74 -0.74 -10.57 -0.01
C ASN A 74 -1.25 -11.28 -1.27
N ASP A 75 -0.40 -12.10 -1.91
CA ASP A 75 -0.80 -12.89 -3.08
C ASP A 75 -1.94 -13.85 -2.75
N ALA A 76 -1.88 -14.57 -1.61
CA ALA A 76 -2.93 -15.49 -1.19
C ALA A 76 -4.27 -14.78 -1.00
N ILE A 77 -4.29 -13.59 -0.39
CA ILE A 77 -5.51 -12.79 -0.21
C ILE A 77 -6.08 -12.35 -1.56
N GLN A 78 -5.23 -11.91 -2.49
CA GLN A 78 -5.67 -11.52 -3.84
C GLN A 78 -6.27 -12.72 -4.59
N ARG A 79 -5.64 -13.90 -4.51
CA ARG A 79 -6.19 -15.12 -5.11
C ARG A 79 -7.52 -15.53 -4.51
N ILE A 80 -7.68 -15.48 -3.19
CA ILE A 80 -8.97 -15.75 -2.55
C ILE A 80 -10.03 -14.77 -3.06
N ARG A 81 -9.70 -13.49 -3.24
CA ARG A 81 -10.64 -12.50 -3.75
C ARG A 81 -11.10 -12.78 -5.18
N PHE A 82 -10.19 -13.13 -6.07
CA PHE A 82 -10.44 -13.22 -7.50
C PHE A 82 -10.64 -14.65 -8.01
N GLU A 83 -9.86 -15.62 -7.51
CA GLU A 83 -9.93 -17.01 -7.98
C GLU A 83 -11.03 -17.81 -7.29
N HIS A 84 -11.42 -17.40 -6.06
CA HIS A 84 -12.36 -18.12 -5.20
C HIS A 84 -13.52 -17.24 -4.73
N PRO A 85 -14.41 -16.80 -5.63
CA PRO A 85 -15.55 -15.95 -5.25
C PRO A 85 -16.51 -16.63 -4.26
N GLU A 86 -16.55 -17.98 -4.22
CA GLU A 86 -17.34 -18.78 -3.29
C GLU A 86 -16.83 -18.72 -1.84
N VAL A 87 -15.57 -18.36 -1.61
CA VAL A 87 -15.01 -18.20 -0.26
C VAL A 87 -15.57 -16.95 0.40
N ARG A 88 -16.06 -17.10 1.63
CA ARG A 88 -16.70 -16.05 2.41
C ARG A 88 -16.02 -15.78 3.73
N THR A 89 -15.31 -16.77 4.28
CA THR A 89 -14.51 -16.64 5.50
C THR A 89 -13.14 -17.22 5.29
N VAL A 90 -12.14 -16.53 5.80
CA VAL A 90 -10.74 -16.97 5.82
C VAL A 90 -10.33 -17.21 7.26
N VAL A 91 -9.94 -18.44 7.59
CA VAL A 91 -9.34 -18.79 8.87
C VAL A 91 -7.83 -18.65 8.78
N VAL A 92 -7.26 -17.78 9.61
CA VAL A 92 -5.81 -17.62 9.74
C VAL A 92 -5.33 -18.38 10.95
N THR A 93 -4.43 -19.33 10.77
CA THR A 93 -3.94 -20.22 11.84
C THR A 93 -2.48 -20.61 11.64
N SER A 94 -1.95 -21.53 12.44
CA SER A 94 -0.59 -22.05 12.33
C SER A 94 -0.58 -23.58 12.36
N LEU A 95 0.36 -24.17 11.62
CA LEU A 95 0.63 -25.63 11.69
C LEU A 95 1.70 -25.99 12.73
N LYS A 96 2.38 -25.00 13.32
CA LYS A 96 3.37 -25.25 14.37
C LYS A 96 2.66 -25.48 15.72
N ASP A 97 3.14 -26.47 16.44
CA ASP A 97 2.61 -26.78 17.78
C ASP A 97 2.91 -25.64 18.75
N LYS A 98 1.85 -25.16 19.44
CA LYS A 98 1.89 -24.10 20.47
C LYS A 98 2.50 -22.75 20.02
N VAL A 99 2.65 -22.54 18.72
CA VAL A 99 3.14 -21.29 18.15
C VAL A 99 2.19 -20.83 17.04
N PHE A 100 1.58 -19.69 17.22
CA PHE A 100 0.87 -19.02 16.13
C PHE A 100 1.87 -18.21 15.29
N CYS A 101 2.46 -17.17 15.86
CA CYS A 101 3.46 -16.34 15.21
C CYS A 101 4.19 -15.47 16.24
N SER A 102 5.52 -15.43 16.20
CA SER A 102 6.34 -14.62 17.09
C SER A 102 6.59 -13.19 16.59
N GLY A 103 6.00 -12.80 15.45
CA GLY A 103 6.08 -11.45 14.90
C GLY A 103 7.25 -11.24 13.93
N ALA A 104 7.57 -9.98 13.66
CA ALA A 104 8.66 -9.60 12.78
C ALA A 104 9.99 -10.18 13.25
N ASN A 105 10.81 -10.66 12.31
CA ASN A 105 12.09 -11.27 12.65
C ASN A 105 13.08 -10.21 13.18
N ILE A 106 13.40 -10.30 14.48
CA ILE A 106 14.26 -9.32 15.18
C ILE A 106 15.67 -9.30 14.61
N PHE A 107 16.21 -10.45 14.22
CA PHE A 107 17.56 -10.53 13.62
C PHE A 107 17.58 -9.85 12.26
N MET A 108 16.56 -10.06 11.42
CA MET A 108 16.38 -9.34 10.16
C MET A 108 16.34 -7.83 10.41
N LEU A 109 15.54 -7.37 11.38
CA LEU A 109 15.47 -5.95 11.73
C LEU A 109 16.82 -5.41 12.21
N GLY A 110 17.57 -6.19 13.00
CA GLY A 110 18.90 -5.81 13.52
C GLY A 110 19.94 -5.56 12.42
N VAL A 111 19.94 -6.35 11.36
CA VAL A 111 20.91 -6.24 10.25
C VAL A 111 20.45 -5.39 9.08
N SER A 112 19.21 -4.94 9.08
CA SER A 112 18.62 -4.18 7.97
C SER A 112 18.91 -2.68 8.02
N SER A 113 19.03 -2.06 6.84
CA SER A 113 19.09 -0.61 6.72
C SER A 113 17.78 0.05 7.18
N HIS A 114 17.84 1.35 7.45
CA HIS A 114 16.64 2.12 7.80
C HIS A 114 15.56 2.03 6.70
N ALA A 115 15.94 2.25 5.45
CA ALA A 115 15.00 2.18 4.33
C ALA A 115 14.35 0.80 4.18
N TRP A 116 15.10 -0.28 4.41
CA TRP A 116 14.54 -1.63 4.40
C TRP A 116 13.49 -1.82 5.49
N LYS A 117 13.81 -1.41 6.73
CA LYS A 117 12.87 -1.51 7.86
C LYS A 117 11.56 -0.78 7.57
N VAL A 118 11.64 0.45 7.05
CA VAL A 118 10.44 1.25 6.75
C VAL A 118 9.63 0.64 5.62
N ASN A 119 10.26 0.20 4.52
CA ASN A 119 9.55 -0.44 3.41
C ASN A 119 8.93 -1.78 3.81
N PHE A 120 9.62 -2.58 4.63
CA PHE A 120 9.06 -3.78 5.23
C PHE A 120 7.80 -3.46 6.05
N CYS A 121 7.89 -2.56 7.03
CA CYS A 121 6.73 -2.16 7.83
C CYS A 121 5.60 -1.57 6.99
N LYS A 122 5.91 -0.80 5.96
CA LYS A 122 4.94 -0.20 5.05
C LYS A 122 4.12 -1.29 4.32
N PHE A 123 4.80 -2.28 3.71
CA PHE A 123 4.12 -3.37 3.03
C PHE A 123 3.33 -4.26 4.01
N THR A 124 3.91 -4.55 5.18
CA THR A 124 3.20 -5.26 6.25
C THR A 124 1.92 -4.54 6.65
N ASN A 125 1.97 -3.21 6.85
CA ASN A 125 0.77 -2.41 7.16
C ASN A 125 -0.26 -2.45 6.03
N GLU A 126 0.17 -2.34 4.76
CA GLU A 126 -0.72 -2.46 3.61
C GLU A 126 -1.42 -3.83 3.55
N THR A 127 -0.70 -4.91 3.87
CA THR A 127 -1.27 -6.25 3.92
C THR A 127 -2.30 -6.39 5.05
N ARG A 128 -2.01 -5.85 6.26
CA ARG A 128 -2.94 -5.86 7.40
C ARG A 128 -4.19 -5.02 7.09
N ASN A 129 -4.02 -3.82 6.56
CA ASN A 129 -5.13 -2.98 6.10
C ASN A 129 -5.92 -3.66 4.97
N GLY A 130 -5.25 -4.47 4.14
CA GLY A 130 -5.88 -5.29 3.10
C GLY A 130 -6.84 -6.36 3.64
N LEU A 131 -6.60 -6.92 4.83
CA LEU A 131 -7.56 -7.80 5.51
C LEU A 131 -8.82 -7.02 5.91
N GLU A 132 -8.64 -5.87 6.53
CA GLU A 132 -9.75 -4.99 6.96
C GLU A 132 -10.54 -4.46 5.76
N ASP A 133 -9.85 -4.07 4.68
CA ASP A 133 -10.48 -3.68 3.41
C ASP A 133 -11.31 -4.82 2.80
N SER A 134 -10.83 -6.07 2.87
CA SER A 134 -11.58 -7.23 2.39
C SER A 134 -12.87 -7.43 3.17
N SER A 135 -12.81 -7.25 4.49
CA SER A 135 -13.99 -7.37 5.34
C SER A 135 -15.02 -6.26 5.07
N SER A 136 -14.54 -5.04 4.80
CA SER A 136 -15.41 -3.87 4.60
C SER A 136 -16.01 -3.81 3.19
N HIS A 137 -15.28 -4.27 2.15
CA HIS A 137 -15.64 -4.01 0.77
C HIS A 137 -15.81 -5.26 -0.11
N SER A 138 -15.22 -6.40 0.27
CA SER A 138 -15.30 -7.65 -0.50
C SER A 138 -16.27 -8.67 0.09
N GLY A 139 -16.82 -8.42 1.28
CA GLY A 139 -17.66 -9.40 2.00
C GLY A 139 -16.88 -10.60 2.54
N LEU A 140 -15.55 -10.59 2.50
CA LEU A 140 -14.70 -11.61 3.12
C LEU A 140 -14.54 -11.32 4.61
N LYS A 141 -14.75 -12.35 5.46
CA LYS A 141 -14.48 -12.26 6.90
C LYS A 141 -13.22 -13.03 7.26
N PHE A 142 -12.46 -12.50 8.21
CA PHE A 142 -11.21 -13.11 8.67
C PHE A 142 -11.34 -13.50 10.14
N LEU A 143 -11.05 -14.78 10.42
CA LEU A 143 -11.05 -15.34 11.78
C LEU A 143 -9.63 -15.79 12.14
N ALA A 144 -9.00 -15.13 13.10
CA ALA A 144 -7.73 -15.59 13.64
C ALA A 144 -7.97 -16.75 14.63
N ALA A 145 -7.55 -17.95 14.24
CA ALA A 145 -7.56 -19.12 15.09
C ALA A 145 -6.18 -19.29 15.75
N VAL A 146 -6.01 -18.62 16.89
CA VAL A 146 -4.72 -18.49 17.59
C VAL A 146 -4.49 -19.75 18.42
N ASN A 147 -3.80 -20.74 17.83
CA ASN A 147 -3.54 -22.06 18.39
C ASN A 147 -2.26 -22.18 19.23
N GLY A 148 -1.62 -21.06 19.53
CA GLY A 148 -0.36 -21.02 20.28
C GLY A 148 0.04 -19.61 20.68
N ALA A 149 1.31 -19.43 21.08
CA ALA A 149 1.88 -18.12 21.39
C ALA A 149 1.78 -17.16 20.20
N CYS A 150 1.29 -15.96 20.46
CA CYS A 150 0.99 -14.95 19.46
C CYS A 150 1.54 -13.61 19.94
N ALA A 151 2.71 -13.20 19.42
CA ALA A 151 3.45 -12.07 19.95
C ALA A 151 3.80 -11.05 18.87
N GLY A 152 3.86 -9.77 19.25
CA GLY A 152 4.30 -8.69 18.40
C GLY A 152 3.52 -8.64 17.09
N GLY A 153 4.22 -8.56 15.97
CA GLY A 153 3.61 -8.56 14.64
C GLY A 153 2.72 -9.77 14.33
N GLY A 154 2.86 -10.90 15.05
CA GLY A 154 1.95 -12.03 14.97
C GLY A 154 0.58 -11.70 15.56
N TYR A 155 0.57 -10.99 16.68
CA TYR A 155 -0.68 -10.51 17.25
C TYR A 155 -1.25 -9.33 16.45
N GLU A 156 -0.41 -8.49 15.85
CA GLU A 156 -0.83 -7.45 14.90
C GLU A 156 -1.57 -8.02 13.68
N LEU A 157 -1.14 -9.20 13.19
CA LEU A 157 -1.86 -9.94 12.16
C LEU A 157 -3.24 -10.40 12.66
N ALA A 158 -3.30 -11.00 13.85
CA ALA A 158 -4.57 -11.42 14.46
C ALA A 158 -5.51 -10.23 14.68
N LEU A 159 -4.99 -9.08 15.14
CA LEU A 159 -5.76 -7.84 15.32
C LEU A 159 -6.34 -7.29 14.00
N ALA A 160 -5.70 -7.56 12.86
CA ALA A 160 -6.24 -7.16 11.55
C ALA A 160 -7.43 -8.02 11.11
N CYS A 161 -7.60 -9.23 11.67
CA CYS A 161 -8.78 -10.08 11.43
C CYS A 161 -10.03 -9.48 12.08
N ASP A 162 -11.21 -9.94 11.64
CA ASP A 162 -12.50 -9.50 12.21
C ASP A 162 -12.66 -10.03 13.64
N GLU A 163 -12.28 -11.29 13.87
CA GLU A 163 -12.39 -11.93 15.17
C GLU A 163 -11.16 -12.78 15.50
N ILE A 164 -10.93 -12.99 16.79
CA ILE A 164 -9.81 -13.76 17.34
C ILE A 164 -10.34 -14.79 18.33
N ILE A 165 -10.08 -16.08 18.06
CA ILE A 165 -10.29 -17.16 19.03
C ILE A 165 -8.93 -17.64 19.53
N LEU A 166 -8.67 -17.56 20.82
CA LEU A 166 -7.42 -18.00 21.46
C LEU A 166 -7.61 -19.39 22.08
N VAL A 167 -6.67 -20.30 21.85
CA VAL A 167 -6.64 -21.56 22.57
C VAL A 167 -6.36 -21.34 24.07
N ASP A 168 -7.17 -21.92 24.93
CA ASP A 168 -7.02 -21.86 26.39
C ASP A 168 -6.35 -23.15 26.90
N ASP A 169 -5.06 -23.27 26.62
CA ASP A 169 -4.18 -24.37 27.03
C ASP A 169 -3.32 -24.05 28.26
N ARG A 170 -3.55 -22.89 28.91
CA ARG A 170 -2.83 -22.32 30.04
C ARG A 170 -1.43 -21.77 29.69
N SER A 171 -0.91 -21.99 28.48
CA SER A 171 0.41 -21.52 28.05
C SER A 171 0.31 -20.43 26.97
N SER A 172 -0.63 -20.55 26.06
CA SER A 172 -0.80 -19.62 24.92
C SER A 172 -1.29 -18.26 25.37
N ALA A 173 -0.62 -17.21 24.89
CA ALA A 173 -0.90 -15.83 25.22
C ALA A 173 -0.82 -14.94 23.98
N VAL A 174 -1.49 -13.80 24.02
CA VAL A 174 -1.30 -12.69 23.09
C VAL A 174 -0.45 -11.60 23.77
N SER A 175 0.46 -10.96 23.02
CA SER A 175 1.34 -9.92 23.58
C SER A 175 1.81 -8.91 22.53
N LEU A 176 2.11 -7.68 22.97
CA LEU A 176 2.81 -6.65 22.21
C LEU A 176 4.05 -6.18 23.02
N PRO A 177 5.12 -6.98 23.03
CA PRO A 177 6.25 -6.76 23.92
C PRO A 177 7.34 -5.85 23.34
N GLU A 178 7.04 -5.09 22.29
CA GLU A 178 8.01 -4.28 21.55
C GLU A 178 8.63 -3.17 22.42
N VAL A 179 7.83 -2.50 23.23
CA VAL A 179 8.31 -1.41 24.10
C VAL A 179 9.29 -1.93 25.13
N PRO A 180 8.95 -2.95 25.95
CA PRO A 180 9.85 -3.41 27.03
C PRO A 180 11.04 -4.22 26.53
N LEU A 181 10.94 -4.93 25.40
CA LEU A 181 12.03 -5.81 24.92
C LEU A 181 12.91 -5.17 23.85
N LEU A 182 12.34 -4.35 22.98
CA LEU A 182 13.02 -3.88 21.78
C LEU A 182 13.22 -2.37 21.73
N GLY A 183 12.60 -1.62 22.66
CA GLY A 183 12.64 -0.16 22.67
C GLY A 183 12.01 0.48 21.41
N VAL A 184 11.04 -0.21 20.79
CA VAL A 184 10.29 0.27 19.63
C VAL A 184 8.79 0.11 19.89
N LEU A 185 7.97 0.65 19.00
CA LEU A 185 6.51 0.50 19.09
C LEU A 185 6.03 -0.76 18.32
N PRO A 186 4.86 -1.32 18.66
CA PRO A 186 4.12 -2.24 17.79
C PRO A 186 3.63 -1.48 16.54
N GLY A 187 4.55 -1.28 15.60
CA GLY A 187 4.47 -0.31 14.50
C GLY A 187 3.74 -0.81 13.26
N THR A 188 3.30 -2.08 13.24
CA THR A 188 2.45 -2.59 12.15
C THR A 188 0.97 -2.59 12.55
N GLY A 189 0.59 -1.57 13.30
CA GLY A 189 -0.79 -1.19 13.62
C GLY A 189 -1.33 -1.78 14.91
N GLY A 190 -0.51 -2.49 15.71
CA GLY A 190 -0.97 -3.15 16.93
C GLY A 190 -1.46 -2.19 17.99
N LEU A 191 -0.67 -1.17 18.28
CA LEU A 191 -1.04 -0.18 19.30
C LEU A 191 -2.37 0.52 18.98
N THR A 192 -2.55 0.95 17.74
CA THR A 192 -3.78 1.61 17.28
C THR A 192 -4.96 0.63 17.27
N ARG A 193 -4.78 -0.61 16.78
CA ARG A 193 -5.89 -1.59 16.75
C ARG A 193 -6.34 -2.02 18.13
N VAL A 194 -5.44 -2.09 19.11
CA VAL A 194 -5.80 -2.40 20.51
C VAL A 194 -6.75 -1.31 21.06
N THR A 195 -6.51 -0.04 20.77
CA THR A 195 -7.33 1.07 21.24
C THR A 195 -8.55 1.30 20.33
N ASP A 196 -8.34 1.60 19.07
CA ASP A 196 -9.37 2.15 18.18
C ASP A 196 -10.30 1.06 17.60
N LYS A 197 -9.79 -0.16 17.40
CA LYS A 197 -10.59 -1.28 16.87
C LYS A 197 -11.14 -2.18 18.00
N ARG A 198 -10.29 -2.56 18.94
CA ARG A 198 -10.66 -3.46 20.04
C ARG A 198 -11.31 -2.72 21.23
N HIS A 199 -11.19 -1.41 21.29
CA HIS A 199 -11.68 -0.58 22.39
C HIS A 199 -11.20 -1.08 23.76
N VAL A 200 -9.95 -1.50 23.83
CA VAL A 200 -9.31 -1.84 25.11
C VAL A 200 -9.17 -0.54 25.92
N ARG A 201 -9.62 -0.58 27.17
CA ARG A 201 -9.51 0.59 28.04
C ARG A 201 -8.07 1.06 28.15
N HIS A 202 -7.83 2.36 28.07
CA HIS A 202 -6.51 2.97 27.92
C HIS A 202 -5.47 2.47 28.93
N ASP A 203 -5.83 2.37 30.22
CA ASP A 203 -4.95 1.87 31.28
C ASP A 203 -4.60 0.37 31.12
N LEU A 204 -5.53 -0.43 30.61
CA LEU A 204 -5.27 -1.84 30.31
C LEU A 204 -4.39 -1.99 29.04
N ALA A 205 -4.57 -1.11 28.05
CA ALA A 205 -3.72 -1.06 26.87
C ALA A 205 -2.28 -0.66 27.24
N ASP A 206 -2.12 0.31 28.15
CA ASP A 206 -0.81 0.71 28.68
C ASP A 206 -0.09 -0.48 29.35
N ILE A 207 -0.77 -1.16 30.29
CA ILE A 207 -0.22 -2.36 30.95
C ILE A 207 0.13 -3.44 29.92
N PHE A 208 -0.77 -3.69 28.97
CA PHE A 208 -0.57 -4.72 27.95
C PHE A 208 0.65 -4.47 27.06
N CYS A 209 0.84 -3.24 26.61
CA CYS A 209 1.95 -2.84 25.74
C CYS A 209 3.29 -2.65 26.48
N THR A 210 3.27 -2.65 27.82
CA THR A 210 4.48 -2.52 28.66
C THR A 210 4.85 -3.81 29.41
N THR A 211 4.11 -4.91 29.14
CA THR A 211 4.33 -6.23 29.77
C THR A 211 4.92 -7.20 28.74
N THR A 212 5.93 -8.00 29.13
CA THR A 212 6.59 -8.98 28.28
C THR A 212 5.84 -10.31 28.17
N GLU A 213 5.13 -10.72 29.22
CA GLU A 213 4.57 -12.07 29.35
C GLU A 213 3.26 -12.28 28.58
N GLY A 214 2.62 -11.20 28.14
CA GLY A 214 1.33 -11.25 27.47
C GLY A 214 0.15 -11.59 28.38
N VAL A 215 -1.01 -11.73 27.77
CA VAL A 215 -2.28 -12.01 28.47
C VAL A 215 -2.92 -13.27 27.85
N ARG A 216 -3.49 -14.14 28.70
CA ARG A 216 -4.02 -15.45 28.32
C ARG A 216 -5.39 -15.73 28.91
N GLY A 217 -6.06 -16.73 28.35
CA GLY A 217 -7.30 -17.30 28.86
C GLY A 217 -8.41 -16.24 29.04
N GLN A 218 -9.19 -16.37 30.11
CA GLN A 218 -10.34 -15.50 30.37
C GLN A 218 -9.93 -14.00 30.48
N LYS A 219 -8.76 -13.72 31.05
CA LYS A 219 -8.26 -12.33 31.16
C LYS A 219 -8.07 -11.66 29.79
N ALA A 220 -7.61 -12.42 28.76
CA ALA A 220 -7.47 -11.89 27.41
C ALA A 220 -8.85 -11.52 26.81
N LYS A 221 -9.87 -12.31 27.07
CA LYS A 221 -11.25 -12.01 26.66
C LYS A 221 -11.84 -10.83 27.43
N ASP A 222 -11.69 -10.80 28.76
CA ASP A 222 -12.19 -9.73 29.62
C ASP A 222 -11.59 -8.37 29.26
N TRP A 223 -10.33 -8.36 28.82
CA TRP A 223 -9.62 -7.16 28.34
C TRP A 223 -9.91 -6.84 26.87
N ARG A 224 -10.79 -7.60 26.20
CA ARG A 224 -11.11 -7.45 24.77
C ARG A 224 -9.92 -7.65 23.82
N LEU A 225 -8.85 -8.29 24.30
CA LEU A 225 -7.71 -8.62 23.44
C LEU A 225 -8.06 -9.73 22.44
N VAL A 226 -8.99 -10.62 22.81
CA VAL A 226 -9.55 -11.67 21.96
C VAL A 226 -11.07 -11.69 22.09
N ASP A 227 -11.76 -12.23 21.09
CA ASP A 227 -13.23 -12.31 21.10
C ASP A 227 -13.72 -13.53 21.88
N ASP A 228 -12.99 -14.63 21.77
CA ASP A 228 -13.36 -15.83 22.47
C ASP A 228 -12.15 -16.72 22.77
N ILE A 229 -12.38 -17.71 23.66
CA ILE A 229 -11.39 -18.71 24.05
C ILE A 229 -11.99 -20.11 23.92
N ALA A 230 -11.13 -21.11 23.65
CA ALA A 230 -11.56 -22.50 23.58
C ALA A 230 -10.51 -23.46 24.13
N LYS A 231 -10.95 -24.48 24.89
CA LYS A 231 -10.05 -25.57 25.33
C LYS A 231 -9.51 -26.33 24.12
N PRO A 232 -8.29 -26.89 24.16
CA PRO A 232 -7.69 -27.60 23.03
C PRO A 232 -8.61 -28.69 22.42
N ALA A 233 -9.32 -29.41 23.24
CA ALA A 233 -10.18 -30.50 22.78
C ALA A 233 -11.35 -30.07 21.89
N VAL A 234 -11.81 -28.82 21.99
CA VAL A 234 -12.96 -28.29 21.24
C VAL A 234 -12.57 -27.09 20.36
N PHE A 235 -11.29 -26.74 20.31
CA PHE A 235 -10.81 -25.55 19.61
C PHE A 235 -11.14 -25.59 18.12
N ALA A 236 -10.78 -26.68 17.44
CA ALA A 236 -11.00 -26.81 15.99
C ALA A 236 -12.49 -26.79 15.63
N GLU A 237 -13.34 -27.45 16.42
CA GLU A 237 -14.79 -27.46 16.22
C GLU A 237 -15.38 -26.07 16.40
N LYS A 238 -14.97 -25.35 17.44
CA LYS A 238 -15.43 -23.99 17.70
C LYS A 238 -15.01 -23.01 16.61
N VAL A 239 -13.76 -23.10 16.13
CA VAL A 239 -13.26 -22.29 15.00
C VAL A 239 -14.09 -22.56 13.75
N LYS A 240 -14.32 -23.84 13.41
CA LYS A 240 -15.12 -24.22 12.23
C LYS A 240 -16.56 -23.69 12.33
N ALA A 241 -17.20 -23.86 13.48
CA ALA A 241 -18.56 -23.37 13.71
C ALA A 241 -18.62 -21.85 13.54
N ARG A 242 -17.69 -21.10 14.15
CA ARG A 242 -17.67 -19.65 14.04
C ARG A 242 -17.38 -19.18 12.61
N ALA A 243 -16.47 -19.83 11.89
CA ALA A 243 -16.18 -19.53 10.49
C ALA A 243 -17.42 -19.69 9.59
N LEU A 244 -18.23 -20.72 9.82
CA LEU A 244 -19.50 -20.94 9.10
C LEU A 244 -20.54 -19.85 9.42
N GLU A 245 -20.63 -19.41 10.68
CA GLU A 245 -21.50 -18.31 11.09
C GLU A 245 -21.10 -16.98 10.42
N LEU A 246 -19.80 -16.70 10.33
CA LEU A 246 -19.29 -15.52 9.62
C LEU A 246 -19.55 -15.62 8.12
N ALA A 247 -19.34 -16.79 7.52
CA ALA A 247 -19.63 -17.04 6.10
C ALA A 247 -21.10 -16.82 5.75
N ALA A 248 -22.02 -17.14 6.66
CA ALA A 248 -23.45 -16.93 6.46
C ALA A 248 -23.86 -15.45 6.38
N GLN A 249 -23.03 -14.53 6.88
CA GLN A 249 -23.27 -13.09 6.85
C GLN A 249 -22.73 -12.42 5.59
N SER A 250 -21.99 -13.12 4.75
CA SER A 250 -21.33 -12.57 3.57
C SER A 250 -22.30 -12.47 2.39
N ASP A 251 -22.17 -11.39 1.62
CA ASP A 251 -22.87 -11.15 0.36
C ASP A 251 -22.12 -11.64 -0.88
N ARG A 252 -20.97 -12.33 -0.70
CA ARG A 252 -20.21 -12.91 -1.80
C ARG A 252 -21.01 -14.02 -2.49
N PRO A 253 -20.79 -14.25 -3.82
CA PRO A 253 -21.48 -15.30 -4.53
C PRO A 253 -21.29 -16.68 -3.85
N SER A 254 -22.34 -17.48 -3.83
CA SER A 254 -22.23 -18.87 -3.35
C SER A 254 -21.66 -19.82 -4.40
N GLN A 255 -21.73 -19.39 -5.65
CA GLN A 255 -21.22 -20.11 -6.83
C GLN A 255 -20.74 -19.05 -7.83
N GLY A 256 -19.66 -19.34 -8.53
CA GLY A 256 -19.12 -18.45 -9.54
C GLY A 256 -17.81 -19.02 -10.11
N LYS A 257 -17.51 -18.64 -11.35
CA LYS A 257 -16.22 -18.95 -11.95
C LYS A 257 -15.25 -17.85 -11.52
N GLY A 258 -14.24 -18.20 -10.75
CA GLY A 258 -13.15 -17.31 -10.40
C GLY A 258 -12.28 -16.92 -11.60
N VAL A 259 -11.54 -15.83 -11.42
CA VAL A 259 -10.55 -15.34 -12.40
C VAL A 259 -9.16 -15.78 -11.92
N VAL A 260 -8.57 -16.75 -12.61
CA VAL A 260 -7.25 -17.30 -12.27
C VAL A 260 -6.16 -16.33 -12.71
N PHE A 261 -5.25 -16.02 -11.80
CA PHE A 261 -4.13 -15.13 -12.08
C PHE A 261 -2.92 -15.90 -12.59
N THR A 262 -2.48 -15.55 -13.81
CA THR A 262 -1.18 -15.95 -14.34
C THR A 262 -0.10 -14.90 -13.99
N PRO A 263 1.20 -15.26 -14.04
CA PRO A 263 2.28 -14.31 -13.86
C PRO A 263 2.17 -13.13 -14.82
N LEU A 264 2.45 -11.92 -14.34
CA LEU A 264 2.44 -10.72 -15.17
C LEU A 264 3.48 -10.83 -16.30
N GLN A 265 3.08 -10.42 -17.49
CA GLN A 265 4.00 -10.26 -18.61
C GLN A 265 4.76 -8.95 -18.42
N ARG A 266 6.02 -9.06 -18.01
CA ARG A 266 6.86 -7.89 -17.74
C ARG A 266 8.30 -8.12 -18.15
N VAL A 267 8.96 -7.04 -18.55
CA VAL A 267 10.40 -6.97 -18.78
C VAL A 267 10.98 -5.96 -17.80
N ILE A 268 11.96 -6.39 -17.02
CA ILE A 268 12.65 -5.55 -16.03
C ILE A 268 14.10 -5.40 -16.48
N GLU A 269 14.46 -4.20 -16.87
CA GLU A 269 15.82 -3.78 -17.25
C GLU A 269 16.41 -2.85 -16.20
N ALA A 270 17.66 -2.45 -16.37
CA ALA A 270 18.34 -1.55 -15.42
C ALA A 270 17.60 -0.21 -15.25
N ASP A 271 17.14 0.37 -16.37
CA ASP A 271 16.56 1.71 -16.41
C ASP A 271 15.11 1.71 -16.93
N ARG A 272 14.50 0.51 -17.01
CA ARG A 272 13.14 0.40 -17.54
C ARG A 272 12.40 -0.81 -17.01
N LEU A 273 11.10 -0.60 -16.67
CA LEU A 273 10.13 -1.66 -16.43
C LEU A 273 9.04 -1.55 -17.48
N VAL A 274 8.72 -2.66 -18.15
CA VAL A 274 7.69 -2.69 -19.21
C VAL A 274 6.69 -3.77 -18.88
N TYR A 275 5.43 -3.37 -18.77
CA TYR A 275 4.26 -4.22 -18.63
C TYR A 275 3.35 -4.03 -19.85
N THR A 276 2.28 -4.76 -19.93
CA THR A 276 1.30 -4.63 -21.02
C THR A 276 0.69 -3.24 -21.06
N HIS A 277 0.22 -2.75 -19.91
CA HIS A 277 -0.54 -1.49 -19.80
C HIS A 277 0.23 -0.36 -19.11
N VAL A 278 1.38 -0.66 -18.52
CA VAL A 278 2.19 0.31 -17.77
C VAL A 278 3.64 0.21 -18.23
N SER A 279 4.35 1.33 -18.28
CA SER A 279 5.80 1.35 -18.39
C SER A 279 6.39 2.35 -17.40
N VAL A 280 7.62 2.07 -16.95
CA VAL A 280 8.38 2.97 -16.09
C VAL A 280 9.76 3.17 -16.72
N ASP A 281 10.09 4.39 -17.07
CA ASP A 281 11.41 4.78 -17.56
C ASP A 281 12.16 5.53 -16.45
N ILE A 282 13.40 5.09 -16.13
CA ILE A 282 14.20 5.60 -15.00
C ILE A 282 15.34 6.45 -15.53
N ASP A 283 15.39 7.71 -15.12
CA ASP A 283 16.53 8.60 -15.33
C ASP A 283 17.32 8.70 -14.00
N ARG A 284 18.36 7.86 -13.90
CA ARG A 284 19.20 7.79 -12.70
C ARG A 284 19.98 9.08 -12.44
N ALA A 285 20.39 9.76 -13.50
CA ALA A 285 21.13 11.01 -13.37
C ALA A 285 20.27 12.11 -12.74
N LYS A 286 18.98 12.14 -13.08
CA LYS A 286 17.99 13.06 -12.50
C LYS A 286 17.29 12.50 -11.27
N ARG A 287 17.51 11.25 -10.91
CA ARG A 287 16.78 10.53 -9.84
C ARG A 287 15.26 10.61 -10.00
N THR A 288 14.79 10.45 -11.24
CA THR A 288 13.37 10.45 -11.60
C THR A 288 12.95 9.16 -12.25
N ALA A 289 11.68 8.81 -12.13
CA ALA A 289 11.05 7.75 -12.91
C ALA A 289 9.77 8.28 -13.55
N THR A 290 9.56 7.96 -14.83
CA THR A 290 8.33 8.31 -15.54
C THR A 290 7.46 7.08 -15.66
N PHE A 291 6.33 7.09 -14.96
CA PHE A 291 5.27 6.09 -15.09
C PHE A 291 4.33 6.53 -16.22
N THR A 292 4.15 5.67 -17.21
CA THR A 292 3.19 5.90 -18.30
C THR A 292 2.12 4.82 -18.24
N VAL A 293 0.87 5.21 -18.01
CA VAL A 293 -0.29 4.32 -18.04
C VAL A 293 -0.98 4.50 -19.41
N LYS A 294 -1.15 3.38 -20.12
CA LYS A 294 -1.72 3.36 -21.48
C LYS A 294 -3.21 3.08 -21.41
N ALA A 295 -4.02 3.89 -22.09
CA ALA A 295 -5.45 3.63 -22.23
C ALA A 295 -5.75 2.28 -22.93
N PRO A 296 -6.97 1.74 -22.81
CA PRO A 296 -7.37 0.57 -23.56
C PRO A 296 -7.17 0.78 -25.08
N THR A 297 -6.56 -0.19 -25.74
CA THR A 297 -6.37 -0.18 -27.22
C THR A 297 -7.41 -1.03 -27.95
N THR A 298 -8.19 -1.79 -27.20
CA THR A 298 -9.32 -2.61 -27.69
C THR A 298 -10.58 -2.23 -26.94
N PRO A 299 -11.77 -2.37 -27.54
CA PRO A 299 -13.02 -2.07 -26.87
C PRO A 299 -13.16 -2.81 -25.53
N VAL A 300 -13.52 -2.10 -24.49
CA VAL A 300 -13.78 -2.69 -23.16
C VAL A 300 -15.18 -3.31 -23.18
N PRO A 301 -15.36 -4.56 -22.68
CA PRO A 301 -16.67 -5.17 -22.56
C PRO A 301 -17.67 -4.30 -21.79
N GLN A 302 -18.89 -4.19 -22.34
CA GLN A 302 -19.95 -3.37 -21.76
C GLN A 302 -21.04 -4.21 -21.06
N ASP A 303 -20.86 -5.53 -20.98
CA ASP A 303 -21.75 -6.44 -20.28
C ASP A 303 -20.98 -7.44 -19.41
N ILE A 304 -21.69 -8.05 -18.46
CA ILE A 304 -21.09 -8.99 -17.49
C ILE A 304 -20.49 -10.22 -18.19
N ALA A 305 -21.14 -10.74 -19.24
CA ALA A 305 -20.67 -11.94 -19.93
C ALA A 305 -19.31 -11.67 -20.61
N GLY A 306 -19.16 -10.52 -21.23
CA GLY A 306 -17.89 -10.08 -21.83
C GLY A 306 -16.80 -9.82 -20.77
N ILE A 307 -17.17 -9.21 -19.63
CA ILE A 307 -16.24 -8.98 -18.51
C ILE A 307 -15.73 -10.32 -17.95
N GLU A 308 -16.62 -11.26 -17.68
CA GLU A 308 -16.24 -12.60 -17.19
C GLU A 308 -15.43 -13.40 -18.22
N ALA A 309 -15.75 -13.27 -19.50
CA ALA A 309 -15.01 -13.93 -20.57
C ALA A 309 -13.58 -13.37 -20.72
N ALA A 310 -13.39 -12.07 -20.55
CA ALA A 310 -12.08 -11.42 -20.55
C ALA A 310 -11.21 -11.84 -19.34
N GLY A 311 -11.82 -12.12 -18.21
CA GLY A 311 -11.15 -12.64 -17.02
C GLY A 311 -10.00 -11.75 -16.56
N GLU A 312 -8.80 -12.32 -16.34
CA GLU A 312 -7.61 -11.56 -15.92
C GLU A 312 -7.11 -10.54 -16.95
N HIS A 313 -7.51 -10.68 -18.22
CA HIS A 313 -7.17 -9.76 -19.30
C HIS A 313 -8.18 -8.61 -19.43
N TRP A 314 -9.24 -8.60 -18.63
CA TRP A 314 -10.12 -7.44 -18.56
C TRP A 314 -9.32 -6.20 -18.18
N TYR A 315 -9.33 -5.20 -19.06
CA TYR A 315 -8.38 -4.08 -19.00
C TYR A 315 -8.25 -3.43 -17.61
N PRO A 316 -9.34 -3.07 -16.87
CA PRO A 316 -9.20 -2.44 -15.55
C PRO A 316 -8.44 -3.31 -14.55
N LEU A 317 -8.68 -4.63 -14.58
CA LEU A 317 -8.01 -5.60 -13.71
C LEU A 317 -6.54 -5.77 -14.11
N ALA A 318 -6.27 -5.95 -15.38
CA ALA A 318 -4.91 -6.13 -15.91
C ALA A 318 -4.04 -4.89 -15.66
N MET A 319 -4.56 -3.69 -15.96
CA MET A 319 -3.87 -2.43 -15.73
C MET A 319 -3.58 -2.21 -14.23
N ALA A 320 -4.54 -2.49 -13.35
CA ALA A 320 -4.34 -2.35 -11.91
C ALA A 320 -3.25 -3.28 -11.37
N ARG A 321 -3.16 -4.53 -11.86
CA ARG A 321 -2.10 -5.48 -11.51
C ARG A 321 -0.72 -5.01 -12.00
N ASP A 322 -0.64 -4.53 -13.23
CA ASP A 322 0.59 -3.97 -13.81
C ASP A 322 1.09 -2.77 -12.98
N LEU A 323 0.20 -1.84 -12.67
CA LEU A 323 0.52 -0.63 -11.92
C LEU A 323 0.91 -0.94 -10.47
N GLU A 324 0.22 -1.87 -9.81
CA GLU A 324 0.56 -2.32 -8.45
C GLU A 324 1.98 -2.87 -8.37
N ASP A 325 2.33 -3.79 -9.28
CA ASP A 325 3.68 -4.38 -9.31
C ASP A 325 4.76 -3.34 -9.64
N ALA A 326 4.49 -2.43 -10.57
CA ALA A 326 5.39 -1.33 -10.91
C ALA A 326 5.67 -0.43 -9.69
N ILE A 327 4.64 -0.02 -8.95
CA ILE A 327 4.77 0.81 -7.75
C ILE A 327 5.57 0.09 -6.67
N LEU A 328 5.25 -1.17 -6.37
CA LEU A 328 5.94 -1.97 -5.37
C LEU A 328 7.41 -2.19 -5.74
N SER A 329 7.66 -2.53 -7.00
CA SER A 329 9.01 -2.73 -7.53
C SER A 329 9.87 -1.47 -7.39
N MET A 330 9.36 -0.32 -7.85
CA MET A 330 10.07 0.96 -7.78
C MET A 330 10.29 1.42 -6.34
N ARG A 331 9.28 1.29 -5.48
CA ARG A 331 9.36 1.71 -4.09
C ARG A 331 10.42 0.96 -3.30
N THR A 332 10.59 -0.32 -3.55
CA THR A 332 11.47 -1.19 -2.77
C THR A 332 12.86 -1.33 -3.35
N ASN A 333 12.98 -1.33 -4.68
CA ASN A 333 14.25 -1.60 -5.35
C ASN A 333 14.98 -0.34 -5.84
N GLU A 334 14.27 0.81 -5.98
CA GLU A 334 14.83 2.06 -6.52
C GLU A 334 14.68 3.17 -5.47
N LEU A 335 15.45 3.05 -4.39
CA LEU A 335 15.30 3.92 -3.21
C LEU A 335 15.74 5.36 -3.47
N ASP A 336 16.73 5.57 -4.31
CA ASP A 336 17.28 6.88 -4.67
C ASP A 336 16.48 7.61 -5.75
N ILE A 337 15.53 6.92 -6.40
CA ILE A 337 14.61 7.53 -7.37
C ILE A 337 13.47 8.21 -6.60
N GLY A 338 13.73 9.46 -6.20
CA GLY A 338 12.88 10.19 -5.25
C GLY A 338 11.70 10.94 -5.86
N THR A 339 11.66 11.13 -7.18
CA THR A 339 10.59 11.87 -7.86
C THR A 339 10.00 11.02 -8.98
N TRP A 340 8.68 10.83 -8.96
CA TRP A 340 7.93 10.09 -9.96
C TRP A 340 7.09 11.05 -10.80
N LEU A 341 7.24 10.93 -12.11
CA LEU A 341 6.46 11.66 -13.11
C LEU A 341 5.37 10.72 -13.61
N ILE A 342 4.14 11.17 -13.56
CA ILE A 342 2.98 10.38 -13.95
C ILE A 342 2.46 10.91 -15.30
N LYS A 343 2.40 10.04 -16.28
CA LYS A 343 1.87 10.28 -17.61
C LYS A 343 0.82 9.26 -17.98
N THR A 344 -0.04 9.63 -18.89
CA THR A 344 -0.98 8.72 -19.55
C THR A 344 -0.87 8.88 -21.06
N THR A 345 -1.24 7.86 -21.82
CA THR A 345 -1.24 7.92 -23.28
C THR A 345 -2.37 7.09 -23.86
N GLY A 346 -2.96 7.56 -24.94
CA GLY A 346 -4.03 6.91 -25.68
C GLY A 346 -5.32 7.76 -25.74
N GLU A 347 -6.41 7.11 -26.13
CA GLU A 347 -7.68 7.78 -26.42
C GLU A 347 -8.50 8.01 -25.14
N ALA A 348 -8.87 9.26 -24.88
CA ALA A 348 -9.73 9.63 -23.76
C ALA A 348 -11.10 8.93 -23.79
N SER A 349 -11.67 8.73 -24.99
CA SER A 349 -12.94 8.01 -25.19
C SER A 349 -12.87 6.57 -24.68
N ALA A 350 -11.75 5.87 -24.90
CA ALA A 350 -11.57 4.50 -24.43
C ALA A 350 -11.57 4.41 -22.89
N VAL A 351 -10.99 5.41 -22.21
CA VAL A 351 -11.03 5.48 -20.75
C VAL A 351 -12.45 5.78 -20.25
N LEU A 352 -13.18 6.67 -20.90
CA LEU A 352 -14.57 6.99 -20.55
C LEU A 352 -15.52 5.80 -20.77
N GLU A 353 -15.31 5.02 -21.85
CA GLU A 353 -16.06 3.77 -22.09
C GLU A 353 -15.77 2.73 -20.99
N MET A 354 -14.51 2.61 -20.55
CA MET A 354 -14.12 1.77 -19.43
C MET A 354 -14.84 2.23 -18.13
N ASP A 355 -14.83 3.52 -17.85
CA ASP A 355 -15.48 4.10 -16.68
C ASP A 355 -17.00 3.86 -16.68
N ALA A 356 -17.65 3.98 -17.83
CA ALA A 356 -19.08 3.69 -18.00
C ALA A 356 -19.40 2.22 -17.69
N SER A 357 -18.56 1.28 -18.15
CA SER A 357 -18.67 -0.15 -17.85
C SER A 357 -18.51 -0.43 -16.35
N LEU A 358 -17.51 0.18 -15.70
CA LEU A 358 -17.29 0.06 -14.26
C LEU A 358 -18.49 0.56 -13.45
N LEU A 359 -19.04 1.73 -13.79
CA LEU A 359 -20.21 2.33 -13.14
C LEU A 359 -21.46 1.46 -13.31
N ALA A 360 -21.72 0.98 -14.54
CA ALA A 360 -22.90 0.18 -14.84
C ALA A 360 -22.93 -1.15 -14.09
N HIS A 361 -21.78 -1.72 -13.81
CA HIS A 361 -21.64 -3.07 -13.26
C HIS A 361 -20.99 -3.14 -11.88
N GLN A 362 -20.89 -2.03 -11.15
CA GLN A 362 -20.19 -1.91 -9.86
C GLN A 362 -20.68 -2.88 -8.77
N SER A 363 -21.92 -3.34 -8.85
CA SER A 363 -22.50 -4.32 -7.92
C SER A 363 -22.09 -5.77 -8.22
N HIS A 364 -21.57 -6.04 -9.42
CA HIS A 364 -21.10 -7.37 -9.76
C HIS A 364 -19.80 -7.69 -9.02
N TRP A 365 -19.68 -8.90 -8.47
CA TRP A 365 -18.57 -9.27 -7.60
C TRP A 365 -17.18 -9.01 -8.21
N LEU A 366 -16.97 -9.37 -9.50
CA LEU A 366 -15.68 -9.19 -10.18
C LEU A 366 -15.35 -7.71 -10.39
N VAL A 367 -16.36 -6.90 -10.74
CA VAL A 367 -16.20 -5.45 -10.92
C VAL A 367 -15.89 -4.80 -9.57
N ARG A 368 -16.61 -5.19 -8.52
CA ARG A 368 -16.39 -4.72 -7.13
C ARG A 368 -14.97 -5.02 -6.65
N GLU A 369 -14.48 -6.25 -6.86
CA GLU A 369 -13.11 -6.63 -6.50
C GLU A 369 -12.06 -5.86 -7.30
N THR A 370 -12.32 -5.62 -8.58
CA THR A 370 -11.42 -4.84 -9.46
C THR A 370 -11.37 -3.38 -9.04
N LEU A 371 -12.50 -2.75 -8.74
CA LEU A 371 -12.57 -1.41 -8.17
C LEU A 371 -11.81 -1.33 -6.84
N GLY A 372 -11.95 -2.36 -5.99
CA GLY A 372 -11.19 -2.49 -4.76
C GLY A 372 -9.69 -2.58 -4.99
N LEU A 373 -9.25 -3.36 -5.98
CA LEU A 373 -7.83 -3.45 -6.34
C LEU A 373 -7.30 -2.10 -6.85
N MET A 374 -8.03 -1.42 -7.74
CA MET A 374 -7.65 -0.10 -8.24
C MET A 374 -7.54 0.91 -7.09
N ARG A 375 -8.51 0.94 -6.16
CA ARG A 375 -8.47 1.80 -4.96
C ARG A 375 -7.22 1.53 -4.13
N ARG A 376 -6.90 0.27 -3.84
CA ARG A 376 -5.69 -0.10 -3.07
C ARG A 376 -4.41 0.26 -3.81
N THR A 377 -4.37 0.07 -5.13
CA THR A 377 -3.23 0.44 -5.97
C THR A 377 -2.99 1.95 -5.94
N PHE A 378 -4.03 2.76 -6.08
CA PHE A 378 -3.93 4.22 -5.97
C PHE A 378 -3.52 4.66 -4.56
N SER A 379 -4.00 3.98 -3.52
CA SER A 379 -3.55 4.24 -2.14
C SER A 379 -2.05 3.96 -1.93
N ARG A 380 -1.46 3.01 -2.68
CA ARG A 380 0.00 2.81 -2.66
C ARG A 380 0.77 4.02 -3.22
N ILE A 381 0.19 4.75 -4.16
CA ILE A 381 0.74 6.03 -4.65
C ILE A 381 0.73 7.04 -3.50
N ASP A 382 -0.37 7.16 -2.77
CA ASP A 382 -0.52 8.10 -1.65
C ASP A 382 0.56 7.89 -0.58
N VAL A 383 0.93 6.63 -0.30
CA VAL A 383 1.95 6.26 0.72
C VAL A 383 3.32 5.93 0.13
N SER A 384 3.58 6.29 -1.13
CA SER A 384 4.84 5.97 -1.83
C SER A 384 6.09 6.59 -1.18
N SER A 385 5.93 7.68 -0.45
CA SER A 385 7.04 8.53 0.03
C SER A 385 7.93 9.02 -1.11
N ARG A 386 7.33 9.31 -2.25
CA ARG A 386 7.99 9.91 -3.43
C ARG A 386 7.30 11.23 -3.76
N SER A 387 8.07 12.19 -4.28
CA SER A 387 7.48 13.38 -4.89
C SER A 387 6.79 12.99 -6.19
N LEU A 388 5.56 13.46 -6.40
CA LEU A 388 4.69 13.03 -7.49
C LEU A 388 4.31 14.24 -8.35
N PHE A 389 4.65 14.21 -9.63
CA PHE A 389 4.26 15.23 -10.60
C PHE A 389 3.49 14.61 -11.75
N ALA A 390 2.30 15.10 -12.05
CA ALA A 390 1.57 14.71 -13.27
C ALA A 390 1.93 15.68 -14.40
N LEU A 391 2.21 15.11 -15.57
CA LEU A 391 2.50 15.86 -16.79
C LEU A 391 1.43 15.56 -17.83
N ILE A 392 0.56 16.55 -18.07
CA ILE A 392 -0.55 16.48 -19.03
C ILE A 392 -0.09 17.19 -20.30
N GLU A 393 0.30 16.40 -21.29
CA GLU A 393 0.86 16.86 -22.56
C GLU A 393 0.09 16.27 -23.73
N GLU A 394 0.46 16.59 -24.95
CA GLU A 394 -0.19 16.04 -26.15
C GLU A 394 -0.25 14.51 -26.11
N GLY A 395 -1.40 13.93 -26.45
CA GLY A 395 -1.67 12.49 -26.38
C GLY A 395 -1.99 11.95 -25.00
N SER A 396 -2.04 12.81 -23.96
CA SER A 396 -2.49 12.44 -22.61
C SER A 396 -3.99 12.18 -22.58
N CYS A 397 -4.41 11.24 -21.70
CA CYS A 397 -5.81 10.88 -21.50
C CYS A 397 -6.18 10.88 -20.00
N PHE A 398 -5.85 11.97 -19.28
CA PHE A 398 -6.21 12.13 -17.87
C PHE A 398 -7.71 12.46 -17.73
N VAL A 399 -8.54 11.43 -17.84
CA VAL A 399 -9.99 11.52 -17.73
C VAL A 399 -10.51 10.48 -16.74
N GLY A 400 -11.56 10.80 -15.99
CA GLY A 400 -12.20 9.87 -15.06
C GLY A 400 -11.24 9.10 -14.17
N THR A 401 -11.21 7.78 -14.29
CA THR A 401 -10.29 6.93 -13.51
C THR A 401 -8.82 7.34 -13.65
N PHE A 402 -8.39 7.73 -14.85
CA PHE A 402 -6.99 8.16 -15.04
C PHE A 402 -6.70 9.54 -14.46
N LEU A 403 -7.72 10.39 -14.31
CA LEU A 403 -7.57 11.66 -13.60
C LEU A 403 -7.20 11.44 -12.12
N GLU A 404 -7.62 10.33 -11.51
CA GLU A 404 -7.21 9.99 -10.14
C GLU A 404 -5.69 9.89 -9.98
N LEU A 405 -4.98 9.45 -11.02
CA LEU A 405 -3.51 9.40 -11.02
C LEU A 405 -2.90 10.81 -10.94
N ALA A 406 -3.46 11.77 -11.69
CA ALA A 406 -3.02 13.16 -11.60
C ALA A 406 -3.39 13.79 -10.25
N LEU A 407 -4.62 13.57 -9.78
CA LEU A 407 -5.09 14.09 -8.49
C LEU A 407 -4.31 13.52 -7.28
N ALA A 408 -3.67 12.36 -7.43
CA ALA A 408 -2.76 11.80 -6.43
C ALA A 408 -1.41 12.53 -6.36
N CYS A 409 -1.08 13.35 -7.38
CA CYS A 409 0.20 14.03 -7.45
C CYS A 409 0.27 15.29 -6.60
N ASP A 410 1.49 15.64 -6.17
CA ASP A 410 1.77 16.87 -5.41
C ASP A 410 1.63 18.11 -6.29
N ARG A 411 2.00 17.99 -7.58
CA ARG A 411 1.87 19.04 -8.60
C ARG A 411 1.36 18.43 -9.91
N ILE A 412 0.57 19.21 -10.63
CA ILE A 412 -0.01 18.84 -11.92
C ILE A 412 0.30 19.98 -12.90
N TYR A 413 1.07 19.65 -13.94
CA TYR A 413 1.40 20.57 -15.04
C TYR A 413 0.60 20.17 -16.27
N MET A 414 -0.02 21.13 -16.93
CA MET A 414 -0.81 20.90 -18.13
C MET A 414 -0.39 21.85 -19.24
N LEU A 415 0.02 21.30 -20.37
CA LEU A 415 0.45 22.07 -21.54
C LEU A 415 -0.73 22.87 -22.11
N ALA A 416 -0.56 24.17 -22.23
CA ALA A 416 -1.47 25.03 -22.95
C ALA A 416 -1.00 25.22 -24.41
N LEU A 417 -1.90 25.05 -25.38
CA LEU A 417 -1.65 25.30 -26.80
C LEU A 417 -2.69 26.29 -27.34
N PRO A 418 -2.55 27.61 -27.03
CA PRO A 418 -3.55 28.59 -27.41
C PRO A 418 -3.65 28.76 -28.94
N ASP A 419 -2.55 28.57 -29.65
CA ASP A 419 -2.47 28.71 -31.11
C ASP A 419 -2.86 27.41 -31.87
N SER A 420 -3.02 26.28 -31.16
CA SER A 420 -3.39 24.97 -31.73
C SER A 420 -4.34 24.23 -30.77
N PRO A 421 -5.53 24.76 -30.49
CA PRO A 421 -6.44 24.24 -29.46
C PRO A 421 -6.96 22.82 -29.75
N GLU A 422 -6.89 22.39 -31.01
CA GLU A 422 -7.24 21.01 -31.45
C GLU A 422 -6.21 19.97 -31.01
N LEU A 423 -4.94 20.36 -30.85
CA LEU A 423 -3.85 19.51 -30.38
C LEU A 423 -3.67 19.59 -28.86
N ALA A 424 -4.27 20.62 -28.24
CA ALA A 424 -4.13 20.84 -26.81
C ALA A 424 -4.71 19.66 -26.00
N PRO A 425 -3.96 19.17 -24.99
CA PRO A 425 -4.47 18.12 -24.11
C PRO A 425 -5.73 18.59 -23.41
N LYS A 426 -6.62 17.65 -23.10
CA LYS A 426 -7.85 17.90 -22.33
C LYS A 426 -7.86 16.99 -21.11
N LEU A 427 -8.39 17.48 -20.00
CA LEU A 427 -8.75 16.64 -18.87
C LEU A 427 -10.27 16.62 -18.68
N TRP A 428 -10.80 15.53 -18.13
CA TRP A 428 -12.24 15.40 -17.91
C TRP A 428 -12.50 14.82 -16.54
N VAL A 429 -13.33 15.51 -15.79
CA VAL A 429 -13.88 15.01 -14.52
C VAL A 429 -15.14 14.18 -14.83
N ASN A 430 -15.29 13.04 -14.16
CA ASN A 430 -16.53 12.27 -14.19
C ASN A 430 -17.01 11.92 -12.77
N GLU A 431 -18.12 11.20 -12.66
CA GLU A 431 -18.71 10.84 -11.36
C GLU A 431 -17.77 9.99 -10.47
N LEU A 432 -16.87 9.21 -11.07
CA LEU A 432 -15.91 8.37 -10.34
C LEU A 432 -14.95 9.21 -9.45
N ASN A 433 -14.67 10.45 -9.84
CA ASN A 433 -13.75 11.32 -9.11
C ASN A 433 -14.34 11.87 -7.80
N PHE A 434 -15.64 11.67 -7.55
CA PHE A 434 -16.31 12.15 -6.35
C PHE A 434 -16.50 11.07 -5.25
N GLY A 435 -15.65 10.06 -5.23
CA GLY A 435 -15.60 9.12 -4.11
C GLY A 435 -15.56 7.63 -4.46
N PHE A 436 -15.39 7.26 -5.73
CA PHE A 436 -15.23 5.86 -6.14
C PHE A 436 -13.88 5.25 -5.72
N TYR A 437 -12.85 6.08 -5.70
CA TYR A 437 -11.49 5.72 -5.34
C TYR A 437 -11.00 6.54 -4.14
N PRO A 438 -11.62 6.37 -2.94
CA PRO A 438 -11.20 7.14 -1.78
C PRO A 438 -9.74 6.89 -1.44
N MET A 439 -9.10 7.91 -0.92
CA MET A 439 -7.77 7.82 -0.34
C MET A 439 -7.81 7.02 0.96
N VAL A 440 -6.64 6.73 1.53
CA VAL A 440 -6.51 6.12 2.87
C VAL A 440 -7.17 6.94 4.00
N THR A 441 -7.57 8.18 3.72
CA THR A 441 -8.33 9.07 4.62
C THR A 441 -9.84 8.97 4.42
N GLU A 442 -10.30 8.05 3.58
CA GLU A 442 -11.72 7.85 3.20
C GLU A 442 -12.35 9.03 2.41
N GLN A 443 -11.57 10.02 2.05
CA GLN A 443 -11.99 11.15 1.22
C GLN A 443 -11.64 10.92 -0.25
N SER A 444 -12.43 11.48 -1.17
CA SER A 444 -12.00 11.58 -2.57
C SER A 444 -10.77 12.50 -2.68
N ARG A 445 -9.96 12.32 -3.75
CA ARG A 445 -8.81 13.20 -3.99
C ARG A 445 -9.23 14.64 -4.25
N LEU A 446 -10.40 14.86 -4.83
CA LEU A 446 -10.99 16.21 -4.97
C LEU A 446 -11.33 16.82 -3.60
N GLN A 447 -12.05 16.09 -2.73
CA GLN A 447 -12.33 16.57 -1.36
C GLN A 447 -11.03 16.90 -0.62
N ARG A 448 -10.06 16.02 -0.69
CA ARG A 448 -8.78 16.25 -0.03
C ARG A 448 -8.05 17.47 -0.61
N ARG A 449 -8.03 17.66 -1.94
CA ARG A 449 -7.35 18.78 -2.62
C ARG A 449 -7.92 20.13 -2.21
N PHE A 450 -9.23 20.20 -2.01
CA PHE A 450 -9.97 21.42 -1.68
C PHE A 450 -10.48 21.44 -0.24
N TYR A 451 -9.93 20.60 0.65
CA TYR A 451 -10.32 20.54 2.07
C TYR A 451 -11.83 20.36 2.31
N ASP A 452 -12.52 19.67 1.39
CA ASP A 452 -13.97 19.45 1.37
C ASP A 452 -14.79 20.77 1.31
N GLU A 453 -14.19 21.85 0.81
CA GLU A 453 -14.87 23.13 0.63
C GLU A 453 -15.85 23.06 -0.55
N GLN A 454 -17.15 23.09 -0.28
CA GLN A 454 -18.19 22.95 -1.29
C GLN A 454 -18.13 24.07 -2.35
N ALA A 455 -17.74 25.29 -1.94
CA ALA A 455 -17.58 26.41 -2.87
C ALA A 455 -16.53 26.14 -3.97
N ALA A 456 -15.52 25.27 -3.69
CA ALA A 456 -14.53 24.85 -4.68
C ALA A 456 -15.00 23.61 -5.47
N LEU A 457 -15.74 22.70 -4.83
CA LEU A 457 -16.17 21.44 -5.44
C LEU A 457 -17.37 21.58 -6.38
N GLU A 458 -18.33 22.46 -6.08
CA GLU A 458 -19.54 22.67 -6.90
C GLU A 458 -19.23 23.14 -8.33
N PRO A 459 -18.32 24.11 -8.57
CA PRO A 459 -17.93 24.49 -9.94
C PRO A 459 -17.31 23.32 -10.71
N ILE A 460 -16.53 22.45 -10.05
CA ILE A 460 -15.93 21.27 -10.67
C ILE A 460 -17.01 20.24 -11.01
N ARG A 461 -17.95 20.00 -10.10
CA ARG A 461 -19.07 19.09 -10.33
C ARG A 461 -19.93 19.52 -11.53
N ALA A 462 -20.08 20.82 -11.73
CA ALA A 462 -20.80 21.36 -12.89
C ALA A 462 -20.09 21.13 -14.24
N GLN A 463 -18.81 20.70 -14.23
CA GLN A 463 -18.04 20.36 -15.42
C GLN A 463 -17.96 18.86 -15.71
N VAL A 464 -18.65 18.03 -14.95
CA VAL A 464 -18.69 16.58 -15.19
C VAL A 464 -19.05 16.29 -16.65
N ALA A 465 -18.32 15.37 -17.27
CA ALA A 465 -18.43 14.97 -18.67
C ALA A 465 -18.09 16.06 -19.71
N ARG A 466 -17.44 17.15 -19.30
CA ARG A 466 -16.96 18.18 -20.23
C ARG A 466 -15.45 18.19 -20.32
N PRO A 467 -14.87 18.25 -21.54
CA PRO A 467 -13.43 18.43 -21.69
C PRO A 467 -13.01 19.82 -21.22
N LEU A 468 -12.00 19.89 -20.39
CA LEU A 468 -11.40 21.13 -19.90
C LEU A 468 -10.03 21.31 -20.55
N ASP A 469 -9.75 22.51 -21.05
CA ASP A 469 -8.43 22.91 -21.47
C ASP A 469 -7.56 23.33 -20.27
N ALA A 470 -6.31 23.65 -20.55
CA ALA A 470 -5.34 23.98 -19.51
C ALA A 470 -5.73 25.20 -18.67
N GLN A 471 -6.27 26.23 -19.33
CA GLN A 471 -6.70 27.47 -18.65
C GLN A 471 -7.93 27.23 -17.76
N GLN A 472 -8.94 26.51 -18.26
CA GLN A 472 -10.12 26.14 -17.50
C GLN A 472 -9.76 25.25 -16.30
N ALA A 473 -8.86 24.29 -16.50
CA ALA A 473 -8.38 23.42 -15.43
C ALA A 473 -7.60 24.19 -14.35
N LEU A 474 -6.83 25.21 -14.75
CA LEU A 474 -6.10 26.09 -13.83
C LEU A 474 -7.07 26.95 -13.01
N GLU A 475 -8.07 27.58 -13.66
CA GLU A 475 -9.08 28.39 -12.99
C GLU A 475 -9.92 27.63 -11.97
N LEU A 476 -10.18 26.34 -12.26
CA LEU A 476 -10.85 25.42 -11.33
C LEU A 476 -9.94 24.83 -10.26
N GLY A 477 -8.62 25.14 -10.28
CA GLY A 477 -7.65 24.61 -9.34
C GLY A 477 -7.34 23.11 -9.53
N LEU A 478 -7.73 22.52 -10.66
CA LEU A 478 -7.47 21.11 -10.98
C LEU A 478 -6.01 20.87 -11.36
N VAL A 479 -5.33 21.88 -11.93
CA VAL A 479 -3.90 21.83 -12.23
C VAL A 479 -3.14 22.89 -11.44
N THR A 480 -1.82 22.68 -11.29
CA THR A 480 -0.94 23.60 -10.55
C THR A 480 -0.42 24.73 -11.45
N SER A 481 -0.13 24.40 -12.69
CA SER A 481 0.40 25.34 -13.70
C SER A 481 -0.03 24.90 -15.08
N ALA A 482 -0.16 25.88 -15.99
CA ALA A 482 -0.60 25.70 -17.37
C ALA A 482 0.31 26.49 -18.34
N PRO A 483 1.63 26.16 -18.42
CA PRO A 483 2.55 26.82 -19.33
C PRO A 483 2.19 26.54 -20.79
N ASP A 484 2.53 27.49 -21.66
CA ASP A 484 2.40 27.30 -23.11
C ASP A 484 3.57 26.45 -23.67
N ASP A 485 3.58 26.23 -24.97
CA ASP A 485 4.59 25.41 -25.64
C ASP A 485 5.99 26.00 -25.60
N ILE A 486 6.12 27.32 -25.44
CA ILE A 486 7.40 28.01 -25.31
C ILE A 486 8.01 27.72 -23.94
N ASP A 487 7.23 27.84 -22.88
CA ASP A 487 7.68 27.75 -21.49
C ASP A 487 7.60 26.32 -20.92
N TRP A 488 6.85 25.39 -21.53
CA TRP A 488 6.59 24.04 -21.02
C TRP A 488 7.84 23.27 -20.61
N ALA A 489 8.79 23.17 -21.54
CA ALA A 489 9.98 22.35 -21.32
C ALA A 489 10.85 22.89 -20.17
N ASP A 490 11.00 24.21 -20.10
CA ASP A 490 11.83 24.87 -19.08
C ASP A 490 11.15 24.87 -17.72
N GLU A 491 9.86 25.17 -17.62
CA GLU A 491 9.14 25.20 -16.35
C GLU A 491 9.10 23.79 -15.70
N VAL A 492 8.77 22.77 -16.48
CA VAL A 492 8.77 21.39 -15.98
C VAL A 492 10.16 20.94 -15.55
N ARG A 493 11.19 21.24 -16.36
CA ARG A 493 12.59 20.91 -16.05
C ARG A 493 13.03 21.57 -14.74
N ILE A 494 12.82 22.88 -14.60
CA ILE A 494 13.19 23.64 -13.41
C ILE A 494 12.49 23.08 -12.17
N ALA A 495 11.18 22.82 -12.26
CA ALA A 495 10.42 22.26 -11.15
C ALA A 495 10.94 20.89 -10.69
N ILE A 496 11.36 20.04 -11.62
CA ILE A 496 11.97 18.73 -11.33
C ILE A 496 13.35 18.92 -10.69
N GLU A 497 14.23 19.74 -11.30
CA GLU A 497 15.59 20.00 -10.81
C GLU A 497 15.59 20.56 -9.39
N GLU A 498 14.70 21.49 -9.08
CA GLU A 498 14.51 22.02 -7.74
C GLU A 498 14.08 20.93 -6.76
N ARG A 499 13.05 20.13 -7.12
CA ARG A 499 12.50 19.09 -6.24
C ARG A 499 13.53 18.01 -5.91
N VAL A 500 14.28 17.53 -6.88
CA VAL A 500 15.31 16.48 -6.68
C VAL A 500 16.56 16.97 -5.95
N SER A 501 16.72 18.29 -5.79
CA SER A 501 17.83 18.88 -5.03
C SER A 501 17.57 18.98 -3.53
N MET A 502 16.34 18.79 -3.09
CA MET A 502 15.93 18.97 -1.69
C MET A 502 16.18 17.70 -0.84
N SER A 503 16.27 17.88 0.48
CA SER A 503 16.44 16.76 1.42
C SER A 503 15.34 15.72 1.29
N PRO A 504 15.67 14.44 1.01
CA PRO A 504 14.70 13.35 0.92
C PRO A 504 13.86 13.20 2.19
N ASP A 505 14.48 13.30 3.36
CA ASP A 505 13.79 13.15 4.64
C ASP A 505 12.78 14.29 4.87
N ALA A 506 13.19 15.54 4.58
CA ALA A 506 12.30 16.69 4.72
C ALA A 506 11.13 16.65 3.75
N LEU A 507 11.36 16.24 2.48
CA LEU A 507 10.29 16.02 1.50
C LEU A 507 9.32 14.93 1.95
N THR A 508 9.82 13.79 2.45
CA THR A 508 8.97 12.70 2.94
C THR A 508 8.04 13.18 4.05
N GLY A 509 8.58 13.91 5.05
CA GLY A 509 7.77 14.46 6.13
C GLY A 509 6.77 15.53 5.68
N MET A 510 7.18 16.43 4.80
CA MET A 510 6.32 17.47 4.24
C MET A 510 5.16 16.86 3.43
N GLU A 511 5.47 15.97 2.50
CA GLU A 511 4.50 15.32 1.63
C GLU A 511 3.48 14.50 2.44
N ALA A 512 3.93 13.76 3.46
CA ALA A 512 3.02 13.03 4.36
C ALA A 512 2.08 13.98 5.11
N ASN A 513 2.54 15.14 5.56
CA ASN A 513 1.68 16.12 6.23
C ASN A 513 0.70 16.82 5.28
N LEU A 514 1.09 17.03 4.01
CA LEU A 514 0.22 17.65 3.01
C LEU A 514 -0.80 16.68 2.43
N ARG A 515 -0.42 15.41 2.19
CA ARG A 515 -1.31 14.41 1.57
C ARG A 515 -2.39 13.90 2.51
N PHE A 516 -2.11 13.79 3.80
CA PHE A 516 -3.02 13.18 4.77
C PHE A 516 -3.66 14.23 5.68
N ASN A 517 -4.41 15.18 5.10
CA ASN A 517 -5.30 16.04 5.85
C ASN A 517 -6.59 15.26 6.11
N GLY A 518 -6.82 14.85 7.30
CA GLY A 518 -8.00 14.07 7.72
C GLY A 518 -8.79 14.78 8.80
N PRO A 519 -9.84 14.13 9.34
CA PRO A 519 -10.71 14.66 10.38
C PRO A 519 -10.01 14.76 11.74
N GLU A 520 -8.80 15.30 11.79
CA GLU A 520 -8.04 15.60 12.99
C GLU A 520 -8.19 17.08 13.34
N ASN A 521 -8.14 17.41 14.61
CA ASN A 521 -8.05 18.81 15.03
C ASN A 521 -6.62 19.34 14.90
N MET A 522 -6.44 20.67 14.98
CA MET A 522 -5.13 21.31 14.85
C MET A 522 -4.11 20.77 15.88
N PHE A 523 -4.56 20.46 17.09
CA PHE A 523 -3.70 19.98 18.17
C PHE A 523 -3.10 18.59 17.83
N THR A 524 -3.94 17.63 17.42
CA THR A 524 -3.48 16.29 17.07
C THR A 524 -2.64 16.30 15.79
N ARG A 525 -2.96 17.14 14.82
CA ARG A 525 -2.15 17.30 13.62
C ARG A 525 -0.75 17.85 13.92
N VAL A 526 -0.65 18.84 14.80
CA VAL A 526 0.64 19.42 15.17
C VAL A 526 1.44 18.43 16.03
N PHE A 527 0.88 17.95 17.14
CA PHE A 527 1.65 17.16 18.11
C PHE A 527 1.73 15.68 17.77
N GLY A 528 0.66 15.10 17.23
CA GLY A 528 0.63 13.67 16.89
C GLY A 528 1.26 13.35 15.54
N ARG A 529 1.38 14.33 14.62
CA ARG A 529 1.87 14.10 13.27
C ARG A 529 3.05 15.01 12.89
N LEU A 530 2.86 16.32 12.78
CA LEU A 530 3.92 17.23 12.30
C LEU A 530 5.15 17.17 13.21
N THR A 531 4.96 17.26 14.53
CA THR A 531 6.05 17.19 15.50
C THR A 531 6.73 15.83 15.50
N ALA A 532 6.00 14.73 15.34
CA ALA A 532 6.56 13.38 15.24
C ALA A 532 7.48 13.25 14.02
N TRP A 533 7.06 13.75 12.84
CA TRP A 533 7.90 13.82 11.64
C TRP A 533 9.12 14.71 11.86
N GLN A 534 8.96 15.88 12.46
CA GLN A 534 10.07 16.81 12.75
C GLN A 534 11.07 16.17 13.71
N ASN A 535 10.61 15.47 14.75
CA ASN A 535 11.50 14.75 15.68
C ASN A 535 12.30 13.66 14.96
N TRP A 536 11.68 12.91 14.03
CA TRP A 536 12.37 11.94 13.21
C TRP A 536 13.42 12.62 12.30
N ILE A 537 13.07 13.73 11.63
CA ILE A 537 13.98 14.47 10.74
C ILE A 537 15.20 14.99 11.50
N PHE A 538 15.02 15.46 12.73
CA PHE A 538 16.12 15.98 13.55
C PHE A 538 17.19 14.92 13.93
N GLN A 539 16.91 13.65 13.74
CA GLN A 539 17.87 12.56 13.97
C GLN A 539 18.53 12.08 12.67
N ARG A 540 18.05 12.55 11.51
CA ARG A 540 18.51 12.05 10.22
C ARG A 540 19.82 12.70 9.79
N PRO A 541 20.74 11.93 9.17
CA PRO A 541 22.00 12.45 8.68
C PRO A 541 21.83 13.65 7.72
N ASN A 542 20.75 13.66 6.92
CA ASN A 542 20.47 14.77 5.99
C ASN A 542 20.23 16.10 6.70
N ALA A 543 19.75 16.09 7.94
CA ALA A 543 19.59 17.30 8.74
C ALA A 543 20.83 17.58 9.61
N VAL A 544 21.30 16.61 10.40
CA VAL A 544 22.26 16.82 11.51
C VAL A 544 23.62 16.14 11.33
N GLY A 545 23.83 15.36 10.27
CA GLY A 545 25.11 14.76 9.92
C GLY A 545 26.20 15.80 9.63
N GLU A 546 27.42 15.37 9.46
CA GLU A 546 28.58 16.27 9.24
C GLU A 546 28.37 17.24 8.07
N LYS A 547 27.78 16.73 6.96
CA LYS A 547 27.39 17.50 5.78
C LYS A 547 25.89 17.72 5.66
N GLY A 548 25.16 17.54 6.76
CA GLY A 548 23.72 17.78 6.84
C GLY A 548 23.37 19.27 6.81
N ALA A 549 22.17 19.59 6.36
CA ALA A 549 21.75 20.97 6.08
C ALA A 549 21.94 21.93 7.28
N LEU A 550 21.61 21.49 8.50
CA LEU A 550 21.76 22.32 9.71
C LEU A 550 23.24 22.58 10.09
N LYS A 551 24.16 21.69 9.69
CA LYS A 551 25.58 21.83 10.03
C LYS A 551 26.32 22.73 9.06
N VAL A 552 25.95 22.72 7.78
CA VAL A 552 26.63 23.52 6.74
C VAL A 552 25.96 24.85 6.46
N TYR A 553 24.77 25.10 7.01
CA TYR A 553 24.03 26.34 6.83
C TYR A 553 24.89 27.57 7.23
N GLY A 554 25.00 28.52 6.32
CA GLY A 554 25.79 29.75 6.52
C GLY A 554 27.31 29.59 6.44
N LYS A 555 27.84 28.40 6.15
CA LYS A 555 29.30 28.17 6.06
C LYS A 555 29.84 28.17 4.64
N GLY A 556 28.99 28.31 3.62
CA GLY A 556 29.41 28.25 2.21
C GLY A 556 29.76 26.85 1.71
N GLU A 557 29.54 25.82 2.52
CA GLU A 557 29.74 24.41 2.18
C GLU A 557 28.50 23.82 1.49
N LYS A 558 28.73 22.85 0.57
CA LYS A 558 27.63 22.11 -0.07
C LYS A 558 27.10 21.02 0.85
N VAL A 559 25.79 20.96 0.96
CA VAL A 559 25.09 19.84 1.61
C VAL A 559 25.36 18.54 0.83
N ALA A 560 25.52 17.43 1.54
CA ALA A 560 25.54 16.09 0.96
C ALA A 560 24.43 15.26 1.58
N PHE A 561 23.44 14.90 0.76
CA PHE A 561 22.31 14.09 1.19
C PHE A 561 22.50 12.59 0.86
N ASP A 562 22.00 11.74 1.76
CA ASP A 562 21.63 10.37 1.42
C ASP A 562 20.28 10.43 0.67
N TRP A 563 20.31 10.10 -0.61
CA TRP A 563 19.17 10.26 -1.49
C TRP A 563 18.10 9.19 -1.34
N ASN A 564 18.34 8.15 -0.53
CA ASN A 564 17.36 7.10 -0.32
C ASN A 564 16.07 7.63 0.32
N ARG A 565 14.94 7.34 -0.31
CA ARG A 565 13.58 7.63 0.19
C ARG A 565 13.02 6.43 0.95
N VAL A 566 12.15 6.68 1.94
CA VAL A 566 11.56 5.65 2.81
C VAL A 566 10.03 5.71 2.85
#